data_9fa77d970a2697ab18c7f8914fdb62b2
#
_entry.id   9fa77d970a2697ab18c7f8914fdb62b2
#
_cell.length_a   1.000
_cell.length_b   1.000
_cell.length_c   1.000
_cell.angle_alpha   90.00
_cell.angle_beta   90.00
_cell.angle_gamma   90.00
#
_symmetry.space_group_name_H-M   'P 1'
#
loop_
_entity.id
_entity.type
_entity.pdbx_description
1 polymer ?
#
loop_
_entity_poly.entity_id
_entity_poly.type
_entity_poly.pdbx_seq_one_letter_code
_entity_poly.pdbx_strand_id
1 'polypeptide(L)'
;IHTMPKDLKVNHYIGTIDKDGWLELTDGRIPVKEKEPKAHPEGTRLKMYFPSKLAKLSDDPEEGYFQGNIISIIYKGDHYNYRVLSENNVEYSVDDEDLWNIGDFVSVVVPEDAMVFESVSEDAE
;
A
#
# COMPACT_ATOMS: atom_id res chain seq x y z
N ILE A 1 -12.70 5.75 -24.67
CA ILE A 1 -12.41 6.16 -23.36
C ILE A 1 -11.94 5.05 -22.52
N HIS A 2 -10.94 5.30 -21.84
CA HIS A 2 -10.41 4.33 -21.02
C HIS A 2 -10.58 4.69 -19.63
N THR A 3 -11.41 3.98 -18.90
CA THR A 3 -11.52 4.17 -17.49
C THR A 3 -11.11 2.92 -16.83
N MET A 4 -10.52 3.02 -15.68
CA MET A 4 -10.24 1.86 -14.90
C MET A 4 -11.51 1.20 -14.50
N PRO A 5 -11.57 -0.12 -14.48
CA PRO A 5 -12.76 -0.80 -13.98
C PRO A 5 -13.05 -0.31 -12.58
N LYS A 6 -14.31 -0.10 -12.30
CA LYS A 6 -14.68 0.45 -11.02
C LYS A 6 -14.37 -0.48 -9.87
N ASP A 7 -14.33 -1.77 -10.14
CA ASP A 7 -14.05 -2.72 -9.07
C ASP A 7 -12.57 -2.97 -8.88
N LEU A 8 -11.72 -2.31 -9.67
CA LEU A 8 -10.30 -2.48 -9.49
C LEU A 8 -9.85 -1.55 -8.39
N LYS A 9 -9.47 -2.11 -7.27
CA LYS A 9 -9.01 -1.31 -6.14
C LYS A 9 -7.51 -1.18 -6.20
N VAL A 10 -7.05 0.05 -6.13
CA VAL A 10 -5.63 0.34 -6.16
C VAL A 10 -5.31 1.27 -5.00
N ASN A 11 -4.37 0.85 -4.18
CA ASN A 11 -3.88 1.69 -3.09
C ASN A 11 -2.79 2.59 -3.64
N HIS A 12 -2.86 3.89 -3.34
CA HIS A 12 -1.81 4.78 -3.79
C HIS A 12 -1.54 5.84 -2.74
N TYR A 13 -0.28 6.13 -2.54
CA TYR A 13 0.18 7.00 -1.47
C TYR A 13 1.38 7.79 -1.98
N ILE A 14 1.55 9.00 -1.48
CA ILE A 14 2.68 9.85 -1.90
C ILE A 14 3.62 9.98 -0.72
N GLY A 15 4.90 9.80 -1.00
CA GLY A 15 5.93 9.95 0.02
C GLY A 15 7.11 10.71 -0.53
N THR A 16 8.14 10.82 0.30
CA THR A 16 9.34 11.57 -0.02
C THR A 16 10.56 10.67 0.19
N ILE A 17 11.50 10.74 -0.75
CA ILE A 17 12.74 9.96 -0.64
C ILE A 17 13.59 10.55 0.49
N ASP A 18 14.05 9.69 1.40
CA ASP A 18 14.91 10.14 2.47
C ASP A 18 16.39 9.99 2.08
N LYS A 19 17.27 10.28 3.03
CA LYS A 19 18.69 10.29 2.71
C LYS A 19 19.23 8.91 2.39
N ASP A 20 18.52 7.88 2.77
CA ASP A 20 18.96 6.50 2.51
C ASP A 20 18.35 5.93 1.25
N GLY A 21 17.58 6.70 0.52
CA GLY A 21 16.96 6.22 -0.71
C GLY A 21 15.66 5.48 -0.50
N TRP A 22 15.09 5.56 0.70
CA TRP A 22 13.81 4.91 0.97
C TRP A 22 12.70 5.92 0.82
N LEU A 23 11.51 5.43 0.53
CA LEU A 23 10.33 6.30 0.41
C LEU A 23 9.67 6.39 1.77
N GLU A 24 9.62 7.59 2.31
CA GLU A 24 9.01 7.83 3.60
C GLU A 24 7.55 8.17 3.43
N LEU A 25 6.70 7.34 3.98
CA LEU A 25 5.25 7.51 3.91
C LEU A 25 4.73 7.81 5.31
N THR A 26 3.43 8.09 5.40
CA THR A 26 2.83 8.42 6.69
C THR A 26 3.02 7.32 7.72
N ASP A 27 2.90 6.06 7.31
CA ASP A 27 2.95 4.94 8.24
C ASP A 27 4.30 4.25 8.30
N GLY A 28 5.27 4.67 7.53
CA GLY A 28 6.58 4.03 7.56
C GLY A 28 7.36 4.27 6.31
N ARG A 29 8.48 3.57 6.18
CA ARG A 29 9.37 3.72 5.04
C ARG A 29 9.44 2.42 4.28
N ILE A 30 9.57 2.51 2.95
CA ILE A 30 9.74 1.32 2.13
C ILE A 30 10.93 1.51 1.21
N PRO A 31 11.64 0.42 0.89
CA PRO A 31 12.81 0.54 0.01
C PRO A 31 12.37 0.68 -1.45
N VAL A 32 13.04 1.57 -2.15
CA VAL A 32 12.70 1.85 -3.55
C VAL A 32 13.81 1.41 -4.48
N LYS A 33 15.03 1.37 -3.97
CA LYS A 33 16.19 1.25 -4.81
C LYS A 33 16.20 0.02 -5.71
N GLU A 34 15.53 -1.02 -5.31
CA GLU A 34 15.54 -2.22 -6.13
C GLU A 34 14.56 -2.15 -7.27
N LYS A 35 13.59 -1.24 -7.18
CA LYS A 35 12.59 -1.11 -8.22
C LYS A 35 13.00 -0.12 -9.29
N GLU A 36 13.84 0.83 -8.91
CA GLU A 36 14.17 1.91 -9.82
C GLU A 36 15.61 1.77 -10.26
N PRO A 37 15.86 1.78 -11.57
CA PRO A 37 17.25 1.70 -12.03
C PRO A 37 18.04 2.95 -11.71
N LYS A 38 17.37 4.06 -11.48
CA LYS A 38 18.04 5.30 -11.15
C LYS A 38 17.79 5.65 -9.72
N ALA A 39 18.82 6.10 -9.04
CA ALA A 39 18.64 6.58 -7.69
C ALA A 39 17.92 7.92 -7.72
N HIS A 40 17.03 8.13 -6.75
CA HIS A 40 16.35 9.40 -6.63
C HIS A 40 17.01 10.21 -5.55
N PRO A 41 17.21 11.52 -5.79
CA PRO A 41 17.82 12.36 -4.74
C PRO A 41 16.87 12.51 -3.56
N GLU A 42 17.47 12.79 -2.42
CA GLU A 42 16.71 13.06 -1.22
C GLU A 42 15.75 14.20 -1.48
N GLY A 43 14.53 14.06 -0.99
CA GLY A 43 13.50 15.06 -1.19
C GLY A 43 12.62 14.84 -2.39
N THR A 44 12.96 13.88 -3.24
CA THR A 44 12.12 13.57 -4.39
C THR A 44 10.80 12.98 -3.91
N ARG A 45 9.71 13.46 -4.49
CA ARG A 45 8.39 12.94 -4.16
C ARG A 45 8.00 11.87 -5.16
N LEU A 46 7.54 10.75 -4.65
CA LEU A 46 7.09 9.65 -5.48
C LEU A 46 5.72 9.19 -5.03
N LYS A 47 4.94 8.72 -5.98
CA LYS A 47 3.70 8.04 -5.69
C LYS A 47 3.97 6.54 -5.73
N MET A 48 3.55 5.84 -4.70
CA MET A 48 3.66 4.39 -4.63
C MET A 48 2.25 3.82 -4.67
N TYR A 49 2.04 2.79 -5.46
CA TYR A 49 0.73 2.15 -5.48
C TYR A 49 0.85 0.66 -5.69
N PHE A 50 -0.18 -0.06 -5.26
CA PHE A 50 -0.25 -1.49 -5.44
C PHE A 50 -1.72 -1.90 -5.49
N PRO A 51 -2.05 -2.93 -6.28
CA PRO A 51 -3.44 -3.39 -6.32
C PRO A 51 -3.79 -4.20 -5.09
N SER A 52 -5.03 -4.11 -4.66
CA SER A 52 -5.50 -4.83 -3.48
C SER A 52 -5.28 -6.32 -3.59
N LYS A 53 -5.44 -6.87 -4.78
CA LYS A 53 -5.36 -8.32 -4.94
C LYS A 53 -3.95 -8.86 -4.79
N LEU A 54 -2.94 -7.99 -4.81
CA LEU A 54 -1.57 -8.44 -4.63
C LEU A 54 -1.07 -8.24 -3.21
N ALA A 55 -1.91 -7.76 -2.32
CA ALA A 55 -1.57 -7.59 -0.91
C ALA A 55 -2.23 -8.69 -0.11
N LYS A 56 -1.71 -8.94 1.08
CA LYS A 56 -2.25 -9.93 1.99
C LYS A 56 -2.20 -9.42 3.41
N LEU A 57 -2.96 -10.05 4.28
CA LEU A 57 -2.96 -9.69 5.69
C LEU A 57 -2.17 -10.73 6.48
N SER A 58 -1.54 -10.28 7.56
CA SER A 58 -0.80 -11.16 8.45
C SER A 58 -1.02 -10.72 9.88
N ASP A 59 -0.99 -11.65 10.81
CA ASP A 59 -1.05 -11.29 12.22
C ASP A 59 0.32 -10.98 12.80
N ASP A 60 1.37 -11.07 11.97
CA ASP A 60 2.72 -10.76 12.41
C ASP A 60 3.02 -9.32 11.99
N PRO A 61 3.16 -8.39 12.94
CA PRO A 61 3.38 -7.00 12.56
C PRO A 61 4.69 -6.75 11.85
N GLU A 62 5.62 -7.69 11.90
CA GLU A 62 6.89 -7.49 11.24
C GLU A 62 6.91 -7.98 9.80
N GLU A 63 5.84 -8.62 9.35
CA GLU A 63 5.81 -9.13 7.99
C GLU A 63 5.51 -8.08 6.96
N GLY A 64 4.82 -7.02 7.32
CA GLY A 64 4.42 -5.99 6.36
C GLY A 64 4.94 -4.63 6.73
N TYR A 65 4.85 -3.72 5.79
CA TYR A 65 5.31 -2.36 6.04
C TYR A 65 4.24 -1.50 6.74
N PHE A 66 2.98 -1.92 6.69
CA PHE A 66 1.89 -1.12 7.23
C PHE A 66 1.06 -1.98 8.17
N GLN A 67 0.51 -1.37 9.20
CA GLN A 67 -0.33 -2.08 10.17
C GLN A 67 -1.55 -1.26 10.51
N GLY A 68 -2.60 -1.94 10.91
CA GLY A 68 -3.80 -1.26 11.34
C GLY A 68 -4.86 -2.24 11.77
N ASN A 69 -6.05 -1.71 12.01
CA ASN A 69 -7.18 -2.53 12.42
C ASN A 69 -8.16 -2.66 11.27
N ILE A 70 -8.76 -3.83 11.14
CA ILE A 70 -9.75 -4.07 10.12
C ILE A 70 -11.02 -3.33 10.47
N ILE A 71 -11.50 -2.50 9.55
CA ILE A 71 -12.71 -1.71 9.76
C ILE A 71 -13.84 -2.12 8.83
N SER A 72 -13.56 -2.93 7.81
CA SER A 72 -14.60 -3.32 6.85
C SER A 72 -14.23 -4.64 6.22
N ILE A 73 -15.23 -5.48 5.99
CA ILE A 73 -15.06 -6.77 5.33
C ILE A 73 -16.17 -6.91 4.31
N ILE A 74 -15.82 -7.19 3.06
CA ILE A 74 -16.81 -7.41 2.00
C ILE A 74 -16.48 -8.72 1.31
N TYR A 75 -17.43 -9.63 1.29
CA TYR A 75 -17.25 -10.91 0.64
C TYR A 75 -17.42 -10.76 -0.87
N LYS A 76 -16.47 -11.29 -1.62
CA LYS A 76 -16.49 -11.14 -3.08
C LYS A 76 -16.72 -12.45 -3.81
N GLY A 77 -17.09 -13.50 -3.12
CA GLY A 77 -17.37 -14.79 -3.75
C GLY A 77 -16.28 -15.81 -3.52
N ASP A 78 -15.05 -15.46 -3.82
CA ASP A 78 -13.93 -16.37 -3.61
C ASP A 78 -12.86 -15.76 -2.71
N HIS A 79 -13.08 -14.54 -2.24
CA HIS A 79 -12.15 -13.89 -1.33
C HIS A 79 -12.90 -12.78 -0.63
N TYR A 80 -12.22 -12.09 0.28
CA TYR A 80 -12.80 -10.96 1.01
C TYR A 80 -11.98 -9.73 0.70
N ASN A 81 -12.65 -8.59 0.62
CA ASN A 81 -11.96 -7.31 0.53
C ASN A 81 -12.01 -6.67 1.90
N TYR A 82 -10.84 -6.37 2.42
CA TYR A 82 -10.70 -5.79 3.75
C TYR A 82 -10.24 -4.36 3.64
N ARG A 83 -10.74 -3.53 4.54
CA ARG A 83 -10.20 -2.20 4.71
C ARG A 83 -9.52 -2.15 6.05
N VAL A 84 -8.27 -1.71 6.05
CA VAL A 84 -7.43 -1.65 7.24
C VAL A 84 -7.12 -0.18 7.47
N LEU A 85 -7.37 0.29 8.69
CA LEU A 85 -7.13 1.69 9.05
C LEU A 85 -5.98 1.76 10.03
N SER A 86 -4.94 2.51 9.67
CA SER A 86 -3.77 2.64 10.52
C SER A 86 -4.02 3.65 11.63
N GLU A 87 -3.12 3.69 12.59
CA GLU A 87 -3.25 4.67 13.67
C GLU A 87 -3.11 6.10 13.18
N ASN A 88 -2.54 6.29 12.00
CA ASN A 88 -2.42 7.62 11.41
C ASN A 88 -3.57 7.91 10.45
N ASN A 89 -4.63 7.11 10.50
CA ASN A 89 -5.82 7.28 9.67
C ASN A 89 -5.58 7.07 8.19
N VAL A 90 -4.61 6.25 7.84
CA VAL A 90 -4.38 5.87 6.45
C VAL A 90 -5.09 4.56 6.20
N GLU A 91 -5.82 4.49 5.10
CA GLU A 91 -6.64 3.33 4.80
C GLU A 91 -5.99 2.48 3.72
N TYR A 92 -5.99 1.17 3.92
CA TYR A 92 -5.44 0.23 2.95
C TYR A 92 -6.52 -0.76 2.55
N SER A 93 -6.59 -1.08 1.26
CA SER A 93 -7.52 -2.05 0.74
C SER A 93 -6.75 -3.32 0.39
N VAL A 94 -7.17 -4.45 0.93
CA VAL A 94 -6.46 -5.71 0.77
C VAL A 94 -7.45 -6.81 0.45
N ASP A 95 -7.16 -7.62 -0.57
CA ASP A 95 -7.96 -8.79 -0.87
C ASP A 95 -7.25 -10.00 -0.29
N ASP A 96 -7.97 -10.83 0.45
CA ASP A 96 -7.38 -11.99 1.08
C ASP A 96 -8.40 -13.10 1.11
N GLU A 97 -7.97 -14.33 0.92
CA GLU A 97 -8.87 -15.47 0.95
C GLU A 97 -9.19 -15.91 2.35
N ASP A 98 -8.34 -15.57 3.31
CA ASP A 98 -8.55 -15.97 4.69
C ASP A 98 -9.55 -15.09 5.36
N LEU A 99 -10.25 -15.64 6.34
CA LEU A 99 -11.25 -14.88 7.06
C LEU A 99 -10.63 -14.23 8.29
N TRP A 100 -10.75 -12.92 8.33
CA TRP A 100 -10.33 -12.10 9.47
C TRP A 100 -11.57 -11.45 10.06
N ASN A 101 -11.42 -10.79 11.19
CA ASN A 101 -12.56 -10.19 11.88
C ASN A 101 -12.41 -8.69 11.98
N ILE A 102 -13.54 -7.99 12.03
CA ILE A 102 -13.55 -6.55 12.30
C ILE A 102 -12.83 -6.31 13.61
N GLY A 103 -11.93 -5.34 13.62
CA GLY A 103 -11.18 -5.00 14.82
C GLY A 103 -9.86 -5.71 14.97
N ASP A 104 -9.61 -6.75 14.15
CA ASP A 104 -8.32 -7.44 14.24
C ASP A 104 -7.20 -6.50 13.86
N PHE A 105 -6.10 -6.57 14.61
CA PHE A 105 -4.90 -5.80 14.29
C PHE A 105 -4.05 -6.65 13.36
N VAL A 106 -3.78 -6.13 12.17
CA VAL A 106 -3.10 -6.90 11.14
C VAL A 106 -2.02 -6.08 10.48
N SER A 107 -1.11 -6.77 9.82
CA SER A 107 -0.09 -6.16 8.99
C SER A 107 -0.50 -6.33 7.54
N VAL A 108 -0.28 -5.29 6.74
CA VAL A 108 -0.54 -5.34 5.31
C VAL A 108 0.75 -5.73 4.61
N VAL A 109 0.76 -6.90 4.02
CA VAL A 109 1.95 -7.46 3.39
C VAL A 109 1.86 -7.26 1.89
N VAL A 110 2.79 -6.50 1.34
CA VAL A 110 2.80 -6.21 -0.09
C VAL A 110 4.15 -6.67 -0.63
N PRO A 111 4.16 -7.62 -1.55
CA PRO A 111 5.44 -8.04 -2.16
C PRO A 111 6.09 -6.85 -2.85
N GLU A 112 7.41 -6.82 -2.83
CA GLU A 112 8.11 -5.67 -3.40
C GLU A 112 7.83 -5.54 -4.88
N ASP A 113 7.67 -6.64 -5.60
CA ASP A 113 7.41 -6.54 -7.03
C ASP A 113 5.97 -6.15 -7.35
N ALA A 114 5.12 -6.03 -6.34
CA ALA A 114 3.76 -5.54 -6.54
C ALA A 114 3.66 -4.03 -6.38
N MET A 115 4.68 -3.40 -5.84
CA MET A 115 4.67 -1.95 -5.63
C MET A 115 5.19 -1.25 -6.87
N VAL A 116 4.50 -0.20 -7.29
CA VAL A 116 4.87 0.58 -8.45
C VAL A 116 5.11 2.01 -8.00
N PHE A 117 6.18 2.61 -8.50
CA PHE A 117 6.57 3.95 -8.11
C PHE A 117 6.56 4.87 -9.31
N GLU A 118 6.02 6.08 -9.13
CA GLU A 118 5.97 7.08 -10.19
C GLU A 118 6.39 8.41 -9.64
N SER A 119 7.07 9.20 -10.47
CA SER A 119 7.42 10.56 -10.08
C SER A 119 6.17 11.41 -9.98
N VAL A 120 6.15 12.28 -8.99
CA VAL A 120 5.05 13.21 -8.83
C VAL A 120 5.48 14.54 -9.43
N SER A 121 4.73 15.01 -10.43
CA SER A 121 5.03 16.27 -11.06
C SER A 121 4.39 17.39 -10.26
N GLU A 122 5.16 18.41 -9.95
CA GLU A 122 4.59 19.53 -9.24
C GLU A 122 3.59 20.29 -10.06
N ASP A 123 3.65 20.13 -11.37
CA ASP A 123 2.70 20.82 -12.23
C ASP A 123 1.43 20.05 -12.41
N ALA A 124 1.33 18.86 -11.88
CA ALA A 124 0.20 18.00 -12.12
C ALA A 124 -0.92 18.16 -11.11
N GLU A 125 -0.85 19.11 -10.25
CA GLU A 125 -1.86 19.24 -9.25
C GLU A 125 -3.14 19.73 -9.69
#